data_f18a85f9601d7c69cf2c4fb21c4516f7
#
_entry.id   f18a85f9601d7c69cf2c4fb21c4516f7
#
_cell.length_a   1.000
_cell.length_b   1.000
_cell.length_c   1.000
_cell.angle_alpha   90.00
_cell.angle_beta   90.00
_cell.angle_gamma   90.00
#
_symmetry.space_group_name_H-M   'P 1'
#
loop_
_entity.id
_entity.type
_entity.pdbx_description
1 polymer ?
#
loop_
_entity_poly.entity_id
_entity_poly.type
_entity_poly.pdbx_seq_one_letter_code
_entity_poly.pdbx_strand_id
1 'polypeptide(L)'
;MVEYDIKKGWNKNIEGDLLEKMMKEVFGNVKKDGDMLVSSYGVLARIEAKQISSVLLHVSTVAGDSKDDAQILDTKRKLNVFVEKATGFDAKARMKRAQEKAKKG
;
A
#
# COMPACT_ATOMS: atom_id res chain seq x y z
N MET A 1 2.07 4.26 10.07
CA MET A 1 2.23 5.19 8.96
C MET A 1 3.52 4.87 8.22
N VAL A 2 3.42 4.47 6.97
CA VAL A 2 4.58 4.01 6.19
C VAL A 2 4.62 4.71 4.84
N GLU A 3 5.79 5.15 4.45
CA GLU A 3 6.02 5.69 3.13
C GLU A 3 6.86 4.70 2.33
N TYR A 4 6.43 4.41 1.11
CA TYR A 4 7.12 3.48 0.21
C TYR A 4 7.70 4.24 -0.96
N ASP A 5 8.91 3.89 -1.35
CA ASP A 5 9.51 4.41 -2.58
C ASP A 5 8.77 3.85 -3.79
N ILE A 6 8.56 4.69 -4.79
CA ILE A 6 7.98 4.28 -6.07
C ILE A 6 9.10 4.17 -7.09
N LYS A 7 9.14 3.04 -7.80
CA LYS A 7 10.13 2.81 -8.85
C LYS A 7 10.03 3.91 -9.93
N LYS A 8 11.16 4.38 -10.40
CA LYS A 8 11.22 5.44 -11.42
C LYS A 8 10.35 5.07 -12.64
N GLY A 9 9.45 5.99 -13.00
CA GLY A 9 8.50 5.77 -14.09
C GLY A 9 7.27 4.98 -13.72
N TRP A 10 7.25 4.34 -12.54
CA TRP A 10 6.12 3.52 -12.09
C TRP A 10 4.94 4.35 -11.58
N ASN A 11 5.20 5.62 -11.24
CA ASN A 11 4.15 6.52 -10.77
C ASN A 11 2.99 6.65 -11.77
N LYS A 12 3.25 6.41 -13.05
CA LYS A 12 2.20 6.44 -14.09
C LYS A 12 1.10 5.43 -13.84
N ASN A 13 1.38 4.36 -13.09
CA ASN A 13 0.41 3.32 -12.77
C ASN A 13 -0.53 3.71 -11.63
N ILE A 14 -0.25 4.80 -10.92
CA ILE A 14 -1.06 5.26 -9.79
C ILE A 14 -1.51 6.72 -9.93
N GLU A 15 -1.23 7.37 -11.03
CA GLU A 15 -1.66 8.75 -11.28
C GLU A 15 -3.14 8.82 -11.59
N GLY A 16 -3.76 9.95 -11.25
CA GLY A 16 -5.18 10.18 -11.50
C GLY A 16 -6.05 9.16 -10.75
N ASP A 17 -6.92 8.50 -11.48
CA ASP A 17 -7.85 7.51 -10.92
C ASP A 17 -7.24 6.11 -10.81
N LEU A 18 -6.01 5.91 -11.27
CA LEU A 18 -5.43 4.57 -11.34
C LEU A 18 -5.18 3.95 -9.96
N LEU A 19 -4.75 4.76 -8.99
CA LEU A 19 -4.57 4.27 -7.62
C LEU A 19 -5.90 3.81 -7.02
N GLU A 20 -6.95 4.60 -7.24
CA GLU A 20 -8.28 4.25 -6.77
C GLU A 20 -8.77 2.95 -7.40
N LYS A 21 -8.60 2.81 -8.71
CA LYS A 21 -8.97 1.58 -9.43
C LYS A 21 -8.19 0.37 -8.92
N MET A 22 -6.91 0.56 -8.66
CA MET A 22 -6.05 -0.49 -8.14
C MET A 22 -6.51 -0.97 -6.76
N MET A 23 -6.82 -0.03 -5.87
CA MET A 23 -7.33 -0.37 -4.53
C MET A 23 -8.65 -1.13 -4.62
N LYS A 24 -9.54 -0.70 -5.49
CA LYS A 24 -10.81 -1.39 -5.70
C LYS A 24 -10.60 -2.81 -6.23
N GLU A 25 -9.66 -2.98 -7.14
CA GLU A 25 -9.36 -4.29 -7.73
C GLU A 25 -8.74 -5.23 -6.69
N VAL A 26 -7.79 -4.74 -5.90
CA VAL A 26 -7.07 -5.57 -4.93
C VAL A 26 -7.91 -5.86 -3.68
N PHE A 27 -8.57 -4.83 -3.14
CA PHE A 27 -9.31 -4.95 -1.88
C PHE A 27 -10.82 -5.11 -2.05
N GLY A 28 -11.34 -4.90 -3.25
CA GLY A 28 -12.76 -5.03 -3.54
C GLY A 28 -13.59 -3.79 -3.21
N ASN A 29 -13.00 -2.78 -2.60
CA ASN A 29 -13.70 -1.55 -2.26
C ASN A 29 -12.70 -0.40 -2.17
N VAL A 30 -13.19 0.83 -2.39
CA VAL A 30 -12.40 2.03 -2.22
C VAL A 30 -13.33 3.21 -2.01
N LYS A 31 -12.91 4.15 -1.19
CA LYS A 31 -13.66 5.36 -0.89
C LYS A 31 -12.67 6.53 -0.83
N LYS A 32 -13.09 7.68 -1.30
CA LYS A 32 -12.29 8.89 -1.18
C LYS A 32 -12.65 9.61 0.12
N ASP A 33 -11.61 9.98 0.88
CA ASP A 33 -11.76 10.76 2.10
C ASP A 33 -10.78 11.94 2.00
N GLY A 34 -11.27 13.08 1.48
CA GLY A 34 -10.41 14.20 1.14
C GLY A 34 -9.40 13.80 0.09
N ASP A 35 -8.11 13.96 0.40
CA ASP A 35 -7.02 13.60 -0.49
C ASP A 35 -6.59 12.13 -0.36
N MET A 36 -7.20 11.41 0.58
CA MET A 36 -6.86 10.01 0.85
C MET A 36 -7.82 9.06 0.16
N LEU A 37 -7.27 7.92 -0.27
CA LEU A 37 -8.07 6.79 -0.73
C LEU A 37 -8.13 5.78 0.41
N VAL A 38 -9.31 5.29 0.72
CA VAL A 38 -9.55 4.41 1.86
C VAL A 38 -10.20 3.11 1.40
N SER A 39 -9.64 2.00 1.84
CA SER A 39 -10.22 0.67 1.63
C SER A 39 -10.26 -0.07 2.96
N SER A 40 -10.93 -1.21 2.99
CA SER A 40 -10.87 -2.15 4.10
C SER A 40 -10.77 -3.55 3.53
N TYR A 41 -10.07 -4.43 4.24
CA TYR A 41 -9.89 -5.81 3.79
C TYR A 41 -9.43 -6.70 4.94
N GLY A 42 -10.05 -7.86 5.04
CA GLY A 42 -9.66 -8.87 6.04
C GLY A 42 -9.64 -8.30 7.46
N VAL A 43 -8.49 -8.39 8.11
CA VAL A 43 -8.33 -7.91 9.49
C VAL A 43 -8.06 -6.41 9.59
N LEU A 44 -7.87 -5.72 8.47
CA LEU A 44 -7.63 -4.29 8.45
C LEU A 44 -8.95 -3.53 8.31
N ALA A 45 -9.29 -2.78 9.34
CA ALA A 45 -10.52 -1.98 9.34
C ALA A 45 -10.40 -0.79 8.38
N ARG A 46 -9.17 -0.28 8.18
CA ARG A 46 -8.93 0.87 7.32
C ARG A 46 -7.56 0.77 6.69
N ILE A 47 -7.50 0.97 5.37
CA ILE A 47 -6.26 1.03 4.60
C ILE A 47 -6.29 2.37 3.87
N GLU A 48 -5.40 3.29 4.24
CA GLU A 48 -5.31 4.60 3.62
C GLU A 48 -4.11 4.65 2.70
N ALA A 49 -4.31 5.25 1.52
CA ALA A 49 -3.22 5.42 0.56
C ALA A 49 -3.28 6.78 -0.09
N LYS A 50 -2.12 7.39 -0.30
CA LYS A 50 -1.99 8.68 -0.95
C LYS A 50 -0.64 8.76 -1.62
N GLN A 51 -0.61 9.21 -2.87
CA GLN A 51 0.64 9.49 -3.56
C GLN A 51 1.16 10.85 -3.07
N ILE A 52 2.33 10.85 -2.44
CA ILE A 52 2.96 12.07 -1.94
C ILE A 52 3.70 12.79 -3.07
N SER A 53 4.42 12.01 -3.89
CA SER A 53 5.15 12.55 -5.03
C SER A 53 5.31 11.46 -6.08
N SER A 54 6.01 11.75 -7.17
CA SER A 54 6.28 10.74 -8.20
C SER A 54 7.13 9.58 -7.70
N VAL A 55 7.77 9.72 -6.53
CA VAL A 55 8.67 8.70 -5.99
C VAL A 55 8.27 8.21 -4.60
N LEU A 56 7.17 8.74 -4.02
CA LEU A 56 6.73 8.34 -2.67
C LEU A 56 5.23 8.06 -2.61
N LEU A 57 4.89 6.93 -2.02
CA LEU A 57 3.52 6.53 -1.73
C LEU A 57 3.35 6.37 -0.22
N HIS A 58 2.38 7.07 0.34
CA HIS A 58 2.01 6.96 1.74
C HIS A 58 0.94 5.88 1.91
N VAL A 59 1.15 4.95 2.82
CA VAL A 59 0.16 3.92 3.18
C VAL A 59 0.07 3.83 4.69
N SER A 60 -1.15 3.89 5.19
CA SER A 60 -1.42 3.73 6.63
C SER A 60 -2.51 2.69 6.80
N THR A 61 -2.39 1.85 7.81
CA THR A 61 -3.38 0.80 8.09
C THR A 61 -3.81 0.86 9.54
N VAL A 62 -5.08 0.51 9.77
CA VAL A 62 -5.65 0.38 11.12
C VAL A 62 -6.20 -1.03 11.24
N ALA A 63 -5.71 -1.78 12.21
CA ALA A 63 -6.18 -3.15 12.45
C ALA A 63 -7.57 -3.16 13.08
N GLY A 64 -8.40 -4.13 12.66
CA GLY A 64 -9.68 -4.40 13.31
C GLY A 64 -9.51 -5.35 14.48
N ASP A 65 -10.64 -5.87 14.96
CA ASP A 65 -10.66 -6.72 16.14
C ASP A 65 -10.41 -8.21 15.86
N SER A 66 -10.30 -8.59 14.58
CA SER A 66 -10.12 -10.00 14.21
C SER A 66 -8.74 -10.51 14.60
N LYS A 67 -8.68 -11.71 15.14
CA LYS A 67 -7.44 -12.38 15.55
C LYS A 67 -7.24 -13.69 14.80
N ASP A 68 -7.97 -13.90 13.71
CA ASP A 68 -7.85 -15.11 12.90
C ASP A 68 -6.53 -15.08 12.12
N ASP A 69 -5.63 -16.03 12.42
CA ASP A 69 -4.30 -16.09 11.79
C ASP A 69 -4.38 -16.26 10.28
N ALA A 70 -5.34 -17.03 9.78
CA ALA A 70 -5.51 -17.22 8.35
C ALA A 70 -5.91 -15.92 7.65
N GLN A 71 -6.81 -15.15 8.28
CA GLN A 71 -7.21 -13.85 7.76
C GLN A 71 -6.07 -12.83 7.82
N ILE A 72 -5.29 -12.85 8.89
CA ILE A 72 -4.12 -11.98 9.03
C ILE A 72 -3.13 -12.24 7.88
N LEU A 73 -2.85 -13.49 7.61
CA LEU A 73 -1.91 -13.87 6.54
C LEU A 73 -2.43 -13.45 5.17
N ASP A 74 -3.71 -13.70 4.89
CA ASP A 74 -4.34 -13.32 3.63
C ASP A 74 -4.33 -11.80 3.45
N THR A 75 -4.63 -11.06 4.51
CA THR A 75 -4.62 -9.59 4.50
C THR A 75 -3.24 -9.06 4.16
N LYS A 76 -2.19 -9.63 4.76
CA LYS A 76 -0.80 -9.24 4.48
C LYS A 76 -0.44 -9.50 3.04
N ARG A 77 -0.87 -10.63 2.47
CA ARG A 77 -0.63 -10.95 1.07
C ARG A 77 -1.28 -9.93 0.14
N LYS A 78 -2.53 -9.57 0.42
CA LYS A 78 -3.24 -8.58 -0.40
C LYS A 78 -2.58 -7.21 -0.30
N LEU A 79 -2.18 -6.81 0.91
CA LEU A 79 -1.50 -5.54 1.09
C LEU A 79 -0.18 -5.51 0.32
N ASN A 80 0.59 -6.60 0.37
CA ASN A 80 1.84 -6.72 -0.38
C ASN A 80 1.60 -6.66 -1.89
N VAL A 81 0.55 -7.32 -2.39
CA VAL A 81 0.18 -7.26 -3.81
C VAL A 81 -0.13 -5.82 -4.21
N PHE A 82 -0.90 -5.12 -3.40
CA PHE A 82 -1.23 -3.71 -3.67
C PHE A 82 0.03 -2.85 -3.72
N VAL A 83 0.88 -2.94 -2.71
CA VAL A 83 2.09 -2.11 -2.63
C VAL A 83 3.05 -2.44 -3.78
N GLU A 84 3.19 -3.72 -4.14
CA GLU A 84 4.01 -4.13 -5.27
C GLU A 84 3.49 -3.54 -6.59
N LYS A 85 2.18 -3.63 -6.82
CA LYS A 85 1.57 -3.07 -8.04
C LYS A 85 1.68 -1.54 -8.07
N ALA A 86 1.56 -0.91 -6.93
CA ALA A 86 1.60 0.56 -6.84
C ALA A 86 3.02 1.11 -6.97
N THR A 87 4.02 0.45 -6.40
CA THR A 87 5.39 0.96 -6.32
C THR A 87 6.36 0.33 -7.31
N GLY A 88 6.05 -0.86 -7.82
CA GLY A 88 6.94 -1.61 -8.68
C GLY A 88 8.01 -2.40 -7.92
N PHE A 89 8.01 -2.35 -6.59
CA PHE A 89 8.94 -3.09 -5.75
C PHE A 89 8.22 -4.18 -4.96
N ASP A 90 8.68 -5.41 -5.06
CA ASP A 90 8.15 -6.50 -4.26
C ASP A 90 8.63 -6.40 -2.79
N ALA A 91 8.14 -7.29 -1.93
CA ALA A 91 8.48 -7.26 -0.51
C ALA A 91 9.98 -7.36 -0.26
N LYS A 92 10.65 -8.22 -1.03
CA LYS A 92 12.09 -8.43 -0.90
C LYS A 92 12.88 -7.17 -1.28
N ALA A 93 12.51 -6.54 -2.39
CA ALA A 93 13.15 -5.29 -2.83
C ALA A 93 12.92 -4.16 -1.84
N ARG A 94 11.70 -4.06 -1.28
CA ARG A 94 11.40 -3.03 -0.27
C ARG A 94 12.22 -3.22 1.00
N MET A 95 12.39 -4.46 1.44
CA MET A 95 13.18 -4.78 2.62
C MET A 95 14.65 -4.41 2.42
N LYS A 96 15.20 -4.73 1.24
CA LYS A 96 16.58 -4.39 0.90
C LYS A 96 16.80 -2.87 0.90
N ARG A 97 15.87 -2.13 0.32
CA ARG A 97 15.96 -0.65 0.30
C ARG A 97 15.87 -0.06 1.71
N ALA A 98 15.01 -0.62 2.56
CA ALA A 98 14.89 -0.17 3.95
C ALA A 98 16.19 -0.40 4.72
N GLN A 99 16.84 -1.55 4.50
CA GLN A 99 18.13 -1.86 5.13
C GLN A 99 19.23 -0.92 4.66
N GLU A 100 19.25 -0.58 3.37
CA GLU A 100 20.22 0.38 2.83
C GLU A 100 20.04 1.76 3.44
N LYS A 101 18.79 2.22 3.59
CA LYS A 101 18.49 3.50 4.24
C LYS A 101 18.94 3.51 5.69
N ALA A 102 18.73 2.40 6.42
CA ALA A 102 19.14 2.28 7.81
C ALA A 102 20.66 2.38 7.95
N LYS A 103 21.41 1.81 7.01
CA LYS A 103 22.87 1.87 7.04
C LYS A 103 23.42 3.27 6.78
N LYS A 104 22.69 4.09 6.04
CA LYS A 104 23.11 5.46 5.72
C LYS A 104 22.69 6.46 6.79
N GLY A 105 21.78 6.05 7.66
CA GLY A 105 21.31 6.87 8.75
C GLY A 105 22.22 6.80 9.93
#